data_277157c776821986c84bb80848432a45
#
_entry.id   277157c776821986c84bb80848432a45
#
_cell.length_a   1.000
_cell.length_b   1.000
_cell.length_c   1.000
_cell.angle_alpha   90.00
_cell.angle_beta   90.00
_cell.angle_gamma   90.00
#
_symmetry.space_group_name_H-M   'P 1'
#
loop_
_entity.id
_entity.type
_entity.pdbx_description
1 polymer ?
#
loop_
_entity_poly.entity_id
_entity_poly.type
_entity_poly.pdbx_seq_one_letter_code
_entity_poly.pdbx_strand_id
1 'polypeptide(L)'
;MIQKNKRIAIVILNYNGLNLLKKFLPSVVNFSDEKISSIYVIDNCSTDNSIPYIKRKFSNVKVICHKKNLGYSSGYNKGLKLIKSDYYILLNSDVEVSKGWLGPLFKLMESDKNIAACQPKILSYKNKTKFEYAGAAGGFVDMLGYPFCRGRIFDTIEEDRGQYDNKTQIFWASGCCLMIRSKIFHNCKGFDNSFFAHMEEIDLCW
;
A
#
# COMPACT_ATOMS: atom_id res chain seq x y z
N MET A 1 -32.09 -1.68 -1.33
CA MET A 1 -30.96 -2.48 -0.84
C MET A 1 -29.86 -1.52 -0.41
N ILE A 2 -29.53 -1.45 0.89
CA ILE A 2 -28.44 -0.62 1.40
C ILE A 2 -27.16 -1.26 0.87
N GLN A 3 -26.45 -0.58 -0.03
CA GLN A 3 -25.17 -1.03 -0.55
C GLN A 3 -24.20 -1.10 0.65
N LYS A 4 -23.90 -2.31 1.10
CA LYS A 4 -22.99 -2.55 2.22
C LYS A 4 -21.65 -1.91 1.84
N ASN A 5 -21.24 -0.85 2.54
CA ASN A 5 -19.98 -0.16 2.25
C ASN A 5 -18.86 -1.19 2.24
N LYS A 6 -18.10 -1.22 1.14
CA LYS A 6 -16.93 -2.08 1.03
C LYS A 6 -15.94 -1.68 2.11
N ARG A 7 -15.47 -2.66 2.85
CA ARG A 7 -14.67 -2.44 4.08
C ARG A 7 -13.23 -2.01 3.82
N ILE A 8 -12.70 -2.28 2.61
CA ILE A 8 -11.31 -2.04 2.25
C ILE A 8 -11.26 -1.11 1.04
N ALA A 9 -10.47 -0.05 1.13
CA ALA A 9 -10.06 0.75 -0.02
C ALA A 9 -8.60 0.44 -0.36
N ILE A 10 -8.37 -0.16 -1.52
CA ILE A 10 -7.03 -0.33 -2.11
C ILE A 10 -6.74 0.95 -2.87
N VAL A 11 -5.70 1.68 -2.47
CA VAL A 11 -5.42 3.03 -2.96
C VAL A 11 -4.02 3.10 -3.53
N ILE A 12 -3.94 3.45 -4.79
CA ILE A 12 -2.69 3.63 -5.54
C ILE A 12 -2.51 5.11 -5.83
N LEU A 13 -1.38 5.70 -5.42
CA LEU A 13 -1.00 7.04 -5.82
C LEU A 13 -0.25 6.98 -7.15
N ASN A 14 -0.70 7.75 -8.14
CA ASN A 14 -0.14 7.77 -9.49
C ASN A 14 0.37 9.17 -9.87
N TYR A 15 1.56 9.21 -10.44
CA TYR A 15 2.09 10.40 -11.13
C TYR A 15 2.88 9.97 -12.36
N ASN A 16 2.35 10.24 -13.56
CA ASN A 16 2.96 9.87 -14.84
C ASN A 16 3.34 8.38 -14.94
N GLY A 17 2.51 7.51 -14.32
CA GLY A 17 2.78 6.08 -14.15
C GLY A 17 2.09 5.17 -15.17
N LEU A 18 1.76 5.63 -16.38
CA LEU A 18 1.02 4.85 -17.38
C LEU A 18 1.60 3.46 -17.60
N ASN A 19 2.91 3.33 -17.73
CA ASN A 19 3.56 2.04 -17.99
C ASN A 19 3.47 1.08 -16.79
N LEU A 20 3.59 1.61 -15.57
CA LEU A 20 3.42 0.84 -14.33
C LEU A 20 1.96 0.38 -14.19
N LEU A 21 1.00 1.27 -14.39
CA LEU A 21 -0.41 0.93 -14.34
C LEU A 21 -0.81 -0.10 -15.40
N LYS A 22 -0.27 -0.01 -16.62
CA LYS A 22 -0.49 -1.04 -17.66
C LYS A 22 0.00 -2.41 -17.22
N LYS A 23 1.13 -2.45 -16.51
CA LYS A 23 1.80 -3.68 -16.12
C LYS A 23 1.18 -4.29 -14.86
N PHE A 24 0.91 -3.51 -13.83
CA PHE A 24 0.62 -4.01 -12.49
C PHE A 24 -0.86 -3.91 -12.08
N LEU A 25 -1.59 -2.85 -12.51
CA LEU A 25 -3.00 -2.67 -12.14
C LEU A 25 -3.90 -3.86 -12.52
N PRO A 26 -3.68 -4.61 -13.64
CA PRO A 26 -4.47 -5.79 -13.95
C PRO A 26 -4.44 -6.86 -12.84
N SER A 27 -3.29 -7.10 -12.18
CA SER A 27 -3.21 -8.06 -11.09
C SER A 27 -4.05 -7.60 -9.88
N VAL A 28 -4.01 -6.31 -9.56
CA VAL A 28 -4.78 -5.73 -8.45
C VAL A 28 -6.28 -5.87 -8.72
N VAL A 29 -6.73 -5.59 -9.94
CA VAL A 29 -8.14 -5.72 -10.33
C VAL A 29 -8.58 -7.18 -10.30
N ASN A 30 -7.77 -8.10 -10.83
CA ASN A 30 -8.15 -9.50 -10.98
C ASN A 30 -8.13 -10.29 -9.66
N PHE A 31 -7.26 -9.91 -8.71
CA PHE A 31 -7.04 -10.68 -7.48
C PHE A 31 -7.57 -10.01 -6.21
N SER A 32 -8.25 -8.88 -6.32
CA SER A 32 -8.90 -8.23 -5.19
C SER A 32 -10.41 -8.54 -5.17
N ASP A 33 -10.90 -9.03 -4.04
CA ASP A 33 -12.31 -9.39 -3.89
C ASP A 33 -13.20 -8.13 -3.88
N GLU A 34 -13.97 -7.95 -4.93
CA GLU A 34 -14.89 -6.82 -5.11
C GLU A 34 -16.02 -6.78 -4.07
N LYS A 35 -16.32 -7.88 -3.38
CA LYS A 35 -17.35 -7.91 -2.34
C LYS A 35 -16.94 -7.13 -1.10
N ILE A 36 -15.63 -7.10 -0.80
CA ILE A 36 -15.09 -6.47 0.41
C ILE A 36 -14.18 -5.28 0.11
N SER A 37 -13.73 -5.09 -1.14
CA SER A 37 -12.79 -4.03 -1.50
C SER A 37 -13.28 -3.15 -2.65
N SER A 38 -12.77 -1.93 -2.70
CA SER A 38 -12.83 -1.01 -3.85
C SER A 38 -11.43 -0.53 -4.18
N ILE A 39 -11.15 -0.39 -5.47
CA ILE A 39 -9.84 0.08 -5.95
C ILE A 39 -9.96 1.57 -6.32
N TYR A 40 -9.00 2.35 -5.83
CA TYR A 40 -8.88 3.77 -6.11
C TYR A 40 -7.50 4.06 -6.69
N VAL A 41 -7.46 4.91 -7.69
CA VAL A 41 -6.23 5.55 -8.14
C VAL A 41 -6.34 7.04 -7.85
N ILE A 42 -5.46 7.54 -6.99
CA ILE A 42 -5.30 8.98 -6.74
C ILE A 42 -4.27 9.47 -7.74
N ASP A 43 -4.71 10.28 -8.68
CA ASP A 43 -3.83 10.87 -9.69
C ASP A 43 -3.27 12.19 -9.20
N ASN A 44 -1.97 12.27 -9.11
CA ASN A 44 -1.24 13.42 -8.59
C ASN A 44 -0.92 14.46 -9.68
N CYS A 45 -1.92 14.75 -10.54
CA CYS A 45 -1.82 15.67 -11.68
C CYS A 45 -0.91 15.15 -12.79
N SER A 46 -1.13 13.91 -13.24
CA SER A 46 -0.39 13.33 -14.36
C SER A 46 -0.66 14.06 -15.68
N THR A 47 0.37 14.17 -16.50
CA THR A 47 0.33 14.73 -17.85
C THR A 47 0.35 13.67 -18.94
N ASP A 48 0.54 12.39 -18.56
CA ASP A 48 0.49 11.25 -19.47
C ASP A 48 -0.95 10.71 -19.67
N ASN A 49 -1.07 9.61 -20.41
CA ASN A 49 -2.35 8.98 -20.67
C ASN A 49 -2.81 8.01 -19.56
N SER A 50 -2.33 8.12 -18.31
CA SER A 50 -2.71 7.26 -17.20
C SER A 50 -4.21 7.24 -16.97
N ILE A 51 -4.84 8.40 -16.85
CA ILE A 51 -6.26 8.51 -16.51
C ILE A 51 -7.17 8.06 -17.67
N PRO A 52 -6.94 8.48 -18.93
CA PRO A 52 -7.68 7.93 -20.06
C PRO A 52 -7.58 6.40 -20.16
N TYR A 53 -6.39 5.84 -19.90
CA TYR A 53 -6.18 4.39 -19.90
C TYR A 53 -7.03 3.68 -18.83
N ILE A 54 -6.99 4.14 -17.56
CA ILE A 54 -7.77 3.55 -16.48
C ILE A 54 -9.26 3.59 -16.82
N LYS A 55 -9.79 4.76 -17.16
CA LYS A 55 -11.21 4.94 -17.47
C LYS A 55 -11.72 4.05 -18.61
N ARG A 56 -10.85 3.78 -19.61
CA ARG A 56 -11.19 2.93 -20.75
C ARG A 56 -11.14 1.43 -20.42
N LYS A 57 -10.18 1.01 -19.57
CA LYS A 57 -9.88 -0.41 -19.33
C LYS A 57 -10.48 -0.97 -18.05
N PHE A 58 -10.72 -0.14 -17.05
CA PHE A 58 -11.11 -0.57 -15.70
C PHE A 58 -12.26 0.27 -15.17
N SER A 59 -13.50 -0.07 -15.57
CA SER A 59 -14.71 0.68 -15.16
C SER A 59 -14.99 0.60 -13.66
N ASN A 60 -14.46 -0.40 -12.97
CA ASN A 60 -14.59 -0.63 -11.52
C ASN A 60 -13.51 0.08 -10.69
N VAL A 61 -12.50 0.70 -11.32
CA VAL A 61 -11.46 1.49 -10.65
C VAL A 61 -11.91 2.94 -10.55
N LYS A 62 -11.95 3.44 -9.33
CA LYS A 62 -12.33 4.83 -9.04
C LYS A 62 -11.12 5.74 -9.13
N VAL A 63 -11.27 6.89 -9.76
CA VAL A 63 -10.17 7.86 -9.97
C VAL A 63 -10.46 9.15 -9.21
N ILE A 64 -9.47 9.62 -8.46
CA ILE A 64 -9.46 10.92 -7.77
C ILE A 64 -8.30 11.72 -8.33
N CYS A 65 -8.57 12.88 -8.94
CA CYS A 65 -7.53 13.71 -9.55
C CYS A 65 -7.20 14.92 -8.68
N HIS A 66 -5.93 15.14 -8.41
CA HIS A 66 -5.44 16.39 -7.84
C HIS A 66 -5.19 17.45 -8.92
N LYS A 67 -5.23 18.73 -8.53
CA LYS A 67 -4.99 19.87 -9.45
C LYS A 67 -3.50 20.19 -9.63
N LYS A 68 -2.62 19.63 -8.81
CA LYS A 68 -1.15 19.75 -8.89
C LYS A 68 -0.51 18.52 -8.24
N ASN A 69 0.74 18.25 -8.57
CA ASN A 69 1.53 17.23 -7.88
C ASN A 69 1.82 17.70 -6.45
N LEU A 70 1.38 16.90 -5.47
CA LEU A 70 1.47 17.18 -4.04
C LEU A 70 2.60 16.36 -3.35
N GLY A 71 3.37 15.57 -4.10
CA GLY A 71 4.27 14.57 -3.53
C GLY A 71 3.50 13.36 -3.00
N TYR A 72 4.20 12.47 -2.31
CA TYR A 72 3.63 11.22 -1.82
C TYR A 72 2.70 11.45 -0.62
N SER A 73 3.24 12.02 0.48
CA SER A 73 2.53 12.23 1.75
C SER A 73 1.26 13.07 1.58
N SER A 74 1.38 14.27 1.04
CA SER A 74 0.23 15.16 0.84
C SER A 74 -0.74 14.64 -0.22
N GLY A 75 -0.26 13.88 -1.21
CA GLY A 75 -1.08 13.22 -2.23
C GLY A 75 -2.03 12.21 -1.61
N TYR A 76 -1.50 11.28 -0.81
CA TYR A 76 -2.31 10.33 -0.06
C TYR A 76 -3.23 11.03 0.96
N ASN A 77 -2.69 11.92 1.79
CA ASN A 77 -3.48 12.61 2.82
C ASN A 77 -4.73 13.30 2.25
N LYS A 78 -4.58 13.98 1.13
CA LYS A 78 -5.68 14.70 0.49
C LYS A 78 -6.67 13.75 -0.18
N GLY A 79 -6.19 12.72 -0.85
CA GLY A 79 -7.04 11.75 -1.53
C GLY A 79 -7.82 10.89 -0.57
N LEU A 80 -7.19 10.41 0.51
CA LEU A 80 -7.82 9.54 1.52
C LEU A 80 -8.96 10.24 2.28
N LYS A 81 -8.93 11.56 2.43
CA LYS A 81 -10.06 12.33 3.00
C LYS A 81 -11.36 12.19 2.20
N LEU A 82 -11.27 11.83 0.92
CA LEU A 82 -12.42 11.63 0.04
C LEU A 82 -12.91 10.18 0.01
N ILE A 83 -12.23 9.26 0.70
CA ILE A 83 -12.49 7.82 0.66
C ILE A 83 -13.02 7.38 2.03
N LYS A 84 -14.25 6.82 2.04
CA LYS A 84 -14.84 6.23 3.24
C LYS A 84 -14.67 4.71 3.20
N SER A 85 -13.90 4.15 4.14
CA SER A 85 -13.65 2.71 4.29
C SER A 85 -13.18 2.42 5.71
N ASP A 86 -13.27 1.15 6.16
CA ASP A 86 -12.75 0.74 7.47
C ASP A 86 -11.21 0.64 7.45
N TYR A 87 -10.70 0.20 6.31
CA TYR A 87 -9.27 -0.03 6.09
C TYR A 87 -8.80 0.63 4.81
N TYR A 88 -7.62 1.18 4.82
CA TYR A 88 -6.87 1.56 3.63
C TYR A 88 -5.77 0.53 3.38
N ILE A 89 -5.56 0.17 2.13
CA ILE A 89 -4.33 -0.45 1.66
C ILE A 89 -3.66 0.56 0.74
N LEU A 90 -2.56 1.15 1.22
CA LEU A 90 -1.71 2.00 0.40
C LEU A 90 -0.80 1.07 -0.39
N LEU A 91 -0.93 1.09 -1.70
CA LEU A 91 -0.25 0.17 -2.60
C LEU A 91 0.51 0.97 -3.65
N ASN A 92 1.80 0.70 -3.80
CA ASN A 92 2.58 1.33 -4.85
C ASN A 92 2.12 0.88 -6.25
N SER A 93 2.29 1.76 -7.24
CA SER A 93 1.87 1.51 -8.62
C SER A 93 2.69 0.46 -9.37
N ASP A 94 3.81 0.02 -8.81
CA ASP A 94 4.74 -0.98 -9.35
C ASP A 94 4.67 -2.34 -8.64
N VAL A 95 3.59 -2.60 -7.92
CA VAL A 95 3.37 -3.85 -7.18
C VAL A 95 2.49 -4.81 -7.96
N GLU A 96 2.99 -6.04 -8.16
CA GLU A 96 2.19 -7.19 -8.59
C GLU A 96 1.61 -7.89 -7.36
N VAL A 97 0.29 -8.04 -7.29
CA VAL A 97 -0.35 -8.84 -6.24
C VAL A 97 -0.67 -10.25 -6.73
N SER A 98 -0.64 -11.22 -5.82
CA SER A 98 -0.94 -12.62 -6.11
C SER A 98 -2.39 -12.98 -5.77
N LYS A 99 -2.88 -14.09 -6.31
CA LYS A 99 -4.21 -14.63 -5.94
C LYS A 99 -4.30 -14.86 -4.43
N GLY A 100 -5.34 -14.34 -3.81
CA GLY A 100 -5.63 -14.54 -2.38
C GLY A 100 -4.86 -13.61 -1.43
N TRP A 101 -4.08 -12.64 -1.92
CA TRP A 101 -3.26 -11.73 -1.14
C TRP A 101 -4.02 -10.93 -0.06
N LEU A 102 -5.23 -10.50 -0.38
CA LEU A 102 -6.04 -9.62 0.46
C LEU A 102 -6.62 -10.32 1.70
N GLY A 103 -7.00 -11.59 1.55
CA GLY A 103 -7.70 -12.36 2.58
C GLY A 103 -6.92 -12.49 3.90
N PRO A 104 -5.66 -12.93 3.90
CA PRO A 104 -4.83 -13.03 5.10
C PRO A 104 -4.64 -11.70 5.83
N LEU A 105 -4.41 -10.61 5.10
CA LEU A 105 -4.27 -9.26 5.68
C LEU A 105 -5.56 -8.82 6.38
N PHE A 106 -6.69 -8.98 5.69
CA PHE A 106 -7.99 -8.63 6.25
C PHE A 106 -8.33 -9.48 7.49
N LYS A 107 -8.07 -10.79 7.44
CA LYS A 107 -8.27 -11.71 8.56
C LYS A 107 -7.42 -11.33 9.77
N LEU A 108 -6.16 -10.93 9.54
CA LEU A 108 -5.27 -10.47 10.60
C LEU A 108 -5.82 -9.19 11.25
N MET A 109 -6.20 -8.19 10.47
CA MET A 109 -6.74 -6.93 10.98
C MET A 109 -8.06 -7.13 11.74
N GLU A 110 -8.89 -8.12 11.36
CA GLU A 110 -10.14 -8.44 12.07
C GLU A 110 -9.92 -9.27 13.33
N SER A 111 -8.82 -10.01 13.45
CA SER A 111 -8.57 -10.89 14.59
C SER A 111 -8.24 -10.16 15.89
N ASP A 112 -7.69 -8.96 15.81
CA ASP A 112 -7.34 -8.12 16.96
C ASP A 112 -7.51 -6.64 16.62
N LYS A 113 -8.33 -5.94 17.40
CA LYS A 113 -8.60 -4.50 17.24
C LYS A 113 -7.39 -3.61 17.58
N ASN A 114 -6.42 -4.15 18.32
CA ASN A 114 -5.20 -3.44 18.69
C ASN A 114 -4.17 -3.40 17.54
N ILE A 115 -4.32 -4.24 16.51
CA ILE A 115 -3.48 -4.15 15.32
C ILE A 115 -3.85 -2.88 14.56
N ALA A 116 -2.95 -1.91 14.56
CA ALA A 116 -3.12 -0.63 13.87
C ALA A 116 -2.91 -0.77 12.36
N ALA A 117 -1.84 -1.46 11.98
CA ALA A 117 -1.44 -1.69 10.59
C ALA A 117 -0.77 -3.05 10.41
N CYS A 118 -0.69 -3.51 9.16
CA CYS A 118 0.08 -4.69 8.78
C CYS A 118 0.57 -4.57 7.34
N GLN A 119 1.54 -5.41 6.99
CA GLN A 119 2.02 -5.60 5.62
C GLN A 119 2.13 -7.09 5.29
N PRO A 120 2.07 -7.48 4.02
CA PRO A 120 2.46 -8.81 3.59
C PRO A 120 3.99 -8.92 3.51
N LYS A 121 4.49 -10.14 3.33
CA LYS A 121 5.84 -10.38 2.83
C LYS A 121 5.94 -9.86 1.39
N ILE A 122 6.98 -9.10 1.08
CA ILE A 122 7.19 -8.44 -0.21
C ILE A 122 8.43 -9.03 -0.87
N LEU A 123 8.25 -9.61 -2.04
CA LEU A 123 9.32 -10.24 -2.82
C LEU A 123 9.69 -9.38 -4.02
N SER A 124 10.92 -9.51 -4.47
CA SER A 124 11.39 -8.82 -5.66
C SER A 124 10.62 -9.28 -6.91
N TYR A 125 10.11 -8.33 -7.68
CA TYR A 125 9.43 -8.63 -8.93
C TYR A 125 10.37 -9.30 -9.96
N LYS A 126 11.63 -8.91 -9.98
CA LYS A 126 12.64 -9.45 -10.91
C LYS A 126 13.14 -10.83 -10.51
N ASN A 127 13.20 -11.10 -9.21
CA ASN A 127 13.62 -12.38 -8.68
C ASN A 127 12.72 -12.78 -7.50
N LYS A 128 11.68 -13.53 -7.79
CA LYS A 128 10.63 -13.92 -6.83
C LYS A 128 11.11 -14.87 -5.71
N THR A 129 12.37 -15.29 -5.75
CA THR A 129 13.00 -16.05 -4.65
C THR A 129 13.71 -15.16 -3.64
N LYS A 130 13.80 -13.85 -3.88
CA LYS A 130 14.43 -12.88 -2.98
C LYS A 130 13.45 -11.87 -2.45
N PHE A 131 13.73 -11.37 -1.25
CA PHE A 131 12.97 -10.27 -0.68
C PHE A 131 13.15 -8.97 -1.48
N GLU A 132 12.15 -8.09 -1.42
CA GLU A 132 12.24 -6.75 -1.98
C GLU A 132 13.10 -5.86 -1.09
N TYR A 133 13.70 -4.84 -1.70
CA TYR A 133 14.56 -3.89 -1.03
C TYR A 133 13.84 -3.08 0.07
N ALA A 134 12.62 -2.63 -0.18
CA ALA A 134 11.88 -1.74 0.71
C ALA A 134 10.77 -2.48 1.46
N GLY A 135 11.02 -2.84 2.71
CA GLY A 135 10.01 -3.42 3.60
C GLY A 135 10.01 -4.94 3.68
N ALA A 136 10.59 -5.66 2.70
CA ALA A 136 10.82 -7.10 2.74
C ALA A 136 9.77 -7.90 3.55
N ALA A 137 10.14 -8.47 4.71
CA ALA A 137 9.25 -9.23 5.60
C ALA A 137 8.90 -8.50 6.90
N GLY A 138 8.88 -7.16 6.88
CA GLY A 138 8.53 -6.30 8.01
C GLY A 138 9.68 -5.44 8.50
N GLY A 139 9.35 -4.22 8.92
CA GLY A 139 10.29 -3.20 9.32
C GLY A 139 10.50 -3.11 10.83
N PHE A 140 11.72 -2.79 11.22
CA PHE A 140 12.17 -2.58 12.60
C PHE A 140 13.03 -1.33 12.68
N VAL A 141 13.30 -0.90 13.92
CA VAL A 141 14.20 0.21 14.22
C VAL A 141 15.15 -0.27 15.31
N ASP A 142 16.43 0.02 15.17
CA ASP A 142 17.41 -0.31 16.20
C ASP A 142 17.37 0.71 17.35
N MET A 143 18.20 0.48 18.38
CA MET A 143 18.25 1.35 19.56
C MET A 143 18.76 2.78 19.28
N LEU A 144 19.33 3.03 18.11
CA LEU A 144 19.81 4.34 17.67
C LEU A 144 18.81 5.01 16.68
N GLY A 145 17.69 4.36 16.37
CA GLY A 145 16.68 4.89 15.46
C GLY A 145 16.92 4.54 13.99
N TYR A 146 17.86 3.66 13.64
CA TYR A 146 18.08 3.25 12.25
C TYR A 146 17.06 2.19 11.82
N PRO A 147 16.32 2.42 10.72
CA PRO A 147 15.37 1.45 10.21
C PRO A 147 16.07 0.31 9.47
N PHE A 148 15.58 -0.90 9.68
CA PHE A 148 15.99 -2.10 8.95
C PHE A 148 14.81 -3.05 8.72
N CYS A 149 14.97 -4.06 7.88
CA CYS A 149 13.91 -5.02 7.55
C CYS A 149 14.36 -6.46 7.76
N ARG A 150 13.43 -7.34 8.14
CA ARG A 150 13.67 -8.78 8.01
C ARG A 150 13.76 -9.15 6.53
N GLY A 151 14.75 -9.95 6.17
CA GLY A 151 15.03 -10.34 4.79
C GLY A 151 15.97 -9.38 4.05
N ARG A 152 16.38 -8.26 4.71
CA ARG A 152 17.36 -7.34 4.15
C ARG A 152 18.06 -6.53 5.25
N ILE A 153 19.39 -6.50 5.18
CA ILE A 153 20.24 -5.60 5.97
C ILE A 153 21.22 -4.93 5.01
N PHE A 154 21.13 -3.61 4.87
CA PHE A 154 21.87 -2.82 3.88
C PHE A 154 21.71 -3.41 2.46
N ASP A 155 22.83 -3.79 1.83
CA ASP A 155 22.87 -4.36 0.48
C ASP A 155 22.72 -5.90 0.46
N THR A 156 22.68 -6.52 1.63
CA THR A 156 22.46 -7.97 1.75
C THR A 156 20.99 -8.27 1.72
N ILE A 157 20.53 -8.94 0.66
CA ILE A 157 19.15 -9.37 0.46
C ILE A 157 19.11 -10.89 0.59
N GLU A 158 18.29 -11.38 1.51
CA GLU A 158 18.08 -12.82 1.73
C GLU A 158 17.21 -13.45 0.64
N GLU A 159 17.41 -14.76 0.45
CA GLU A 159 16.44 -15.59 -0.26
C GLU A 159 15.26 -15.95 0.67
N ASP A 160 14.05 -15.92 0.11
CA ASP A 160 12.87 -16.43 0.80
C ASP A 160 12.86 -17.96 0.77
N ARG A 161 13.10 -18.56 1.91
CA ARG A 161 13.02 -20.00 2.17
C ARG A 161 11.90 -20.35 3.15
N GLY A 162 10.95 -19.44 3.36
CA GLY A 162 9.89 -19.58 4.34
C GLY A 162 10.27 -19.18 5.77
N GLN A 163 11.48 -18.66 6.00
CA GLN A 163 11.99 -18.28 7.33
C GLN A 163 11.15 -17.18 8.00
N TYR A 164 10.39 -16.40 7.22
CA TYR A 164 9.55 -15.32 7.70
C TYR A 164 8.05 -15.52 7.37
N ASP A 165 7.58 -16.75 7.26
CA ASP A 165 6.16 -17.06 7.00
C ASP A 165 5.27 -16.85 8.23
N ASN A 166 5.87 -16.85 9.42
CA ASN A 166 5.14 -16.63 10.67
C ASN A 166 4.80 -15.16 10.89
N LYS A 167 3.59 -14.91 11.43
CA LYS A 167 3.20 -13.57 11.86
C LYS A 167 4.14 -13.09 12.96
N THR A 168 4.51 -11.82 12.91
CA THR A 168 5.30 -11.17 13.95
C THR A 168 4.88 -9.72 14.12
N GLN A 169 5.13 -9.17 15.30
CA GLN A 169 5.06 -7.72 15.49
C GLN A 169 6.21 -7.05 14.75
N ILE A 170 5.91 -5.93 14.16
CA ILE A 170 6.86 -5.09 13.41
C ILE A 170 6.75 -3.66 13.94
N PHE A 171 7.83 -2.89 13.81
CA PHE A 171 7.80 -1.50 14.20
C PHE A 171 7.13 -0.64 13.12
N TRP A 172 7.41 -0.89 11.85
CA TRP A 172 6.80 -0.17 10.74
C TRP A 172 6.41 -1.10 9.59
N ALA A 173 5.34 -0.74 8.91
CA ALA A 173 4.86 -1.43 7.72
C ALA A 173 5.19 -0.59 6.48
N SER A 174 5.74 -1.25 5.45
CA SER A 174 6.22 -0.59 4.24
C SER A 174 5.12 0.08 3.44
N GLY A 175 5.38 1.31 2.98
CA GLY A 175 4.54 2.04 2.04
C GLY A 175 4.33 1.33 0.69
N CYS A 176 5.15 0.32 0.38
CA CYS A 176 4.96 -0.54 -0.79
C CYS A 176 3.58 -1.25 -0.76
N CYS A 177 3.18 -1.79 0.42
CA CYS A 177 1.86 -2.38 0.66
C CYS A 177 1.50 -2.29 2.14
N LEU A 178 0.98 -1.15 2.56
CA LEU A 178 0.57 -0.87 3.94
C LEU A 178 -0.94 -1.02 4.08
N MET A 179 -1.41 -1.99 4.87
CA MET A 179 -2.81 -2.03 5.31
C MET A 179 -2.93 -1.39 6.68
N ILE A 180 -3.77 -0.36 6.80
CA ILE A 180 -3.95 0.42 8.03
C ILE A 180 -5.44 0.66 8.32
N ARG A 181 -5.83 0.74 9.59
CA ARG A 181 -7.18 1.20 9.97
C ARG A 181 -7.35 2.67 9.58
N SER A 182 -8.40 2.97 8.81
CA SER A 182 -8.66 4.36 8.38
C SER A 182 -8.80 5.32 9.55
N LYS A 183 -9.45 4.89 10.64
CA LYS A 183 -9.59 5.68 11.87
C LYS A 183 -8.22 6.01 12.48
N ILE A 184 -7.29 5.04 12.54
CA ILE A 184 -5.94 5.27 13.07
C ILE A 184 -5.18 6.25 12.17
N PHE A 185 -5.18 6.01 10.84
CA PHE A 185 -4.55 6.91 9.89
C PHE A 185 -5.00 8.38 10.09
N HIS A 186 -6.30 8.61 10.21
CA HIS A 186 -6.82 9.96 10.41
C HIS A 186 -6.56 10.53 11.81
N ASN A 187 -6.57 9.70 12.85
CA ASN A 187 -6.24 10.13 14.22
C ASN A 187 -4.78 10.58 14.34
N CYS A 188 -3.86 9.91 13.63
CA CYS A 188 -2.45 10.32 13.50
C CYS A 188 -2.27 11.49 12.51
N LYS A 189 -3.35 12.06 11.96
CA LYS A 189 -3.36 13.15 10.96
C LYS A 189 -2.77 12.75 9.60
N GLY A 190 -2.58 11.45 9.34
CA GLY A 190 -1.97 10.89 8.14
C GLY A 190 -0.45 11.00 8.16
N PHE A 191 0.17 11.01 6.98
CA PHE A 191 1.60 11.23 6.83
C PHE A 191 1.99 12.66 7.15
N ASP A 192 3.17 12.89 7.69
CA ASP A 192 3.72 14.25 7.79
C ASP A 192 3.98 14.83 6.40
N ASN A 193 3.42 15.98 6.12
CA ASN A 193 3.53 16.65 4.82
C ASN A 193 4.93 17.22 4.56
N SER A 194 5.82 17.29 5.56
CA SER A 194 7.22 17.68 5.38
C SER A 194 8.02 16.62 4.62
N PHE A 195 7.60 15.33 4.71
CA PHE A 195 8.14 14.28 3.87
C PHE A 195 7.55 14.40 2.47
N PHE A 196 8.37 14.73 1.49
CA PHE A 196 7.95 14.72 0.08
C PHE A 196 7.78 13.29 -0.43
N ALA A 197 8.73 12.45 -0.13
CA ALA A 197 8.75 10.99 -0.34
C ALA A 197 9.85 10.36 0.52
N HIS A 198 9.63 9.10 0.92
CA HIS A 198 10.48 8.26 1.77
C HIS A 198 10.43 8.63 3.27
N MET A 199 10.44 7.60 4.11
CA MET A 199 10.39 7.62 5.58
C MET A 199 9.03 8.02 6.18
N GLU A 200 8.05 8.46 5.39
CA GLU A 200 6.73 8.89 5.87
C GLU A 200 5.94 7.75 6.53
N GLU A 201 6.10 6.52 6.06
CA GLU A 201 5.45 5.36 6.66
C GLU A 201 6.12 4.93 7.97
N ILE A 202 7.42 5.16 8.10
CA ILE A 202 8.18 4.89 9.34
C ILE A 202 7.75 5.88 10.40
N ASP A 203 7.72 7.18 10.07
CA ASP A 203 7.22 8.24 10.93
C ASP A 203 5.78 7.99 11.38
N LEU A 204 4.89 7.61 10.46
CA LEU A 204 3.50 7.28 10.79
C LEU A 204 3.37 6.11 11.78
N CYS A 205 4.29 5.14 11.73
CA CYS A 205 4.27 3.96 12.58
C CYS A 205 4.97 4.18 13.94
N TRP A 206 5.81 5.21 14.05
CA TRP A 206 6.48 5.62 15.29
C TRP A 206 5.50 6.24 16.28
#